data_6514883546edad7c12d6bf8169b7016e
#
_entry.id   6514883546edad7c12d6bf8169b7016e
#
_cell.length_a   1.000
_cell.length_b   1.000
_cell.length_c   1.000
_cell.angle_alpha   90.00
_cell.angle_beta   90.00
_cell.angle_gamma   90.00
#
_symmetry.space_group_name_H-M   'P 1'
#
loop_
_entity.id
_entity.type
_entity.pdbx_description
1 polymer ?
#
loop_
_entity_poly.entity_id
_entity_poly.type
_entity_poly.pdbx_seq_one_letter_code
_entity_poly.pdbx_strand_id
1 'polypeptide(L)'
;MSIFDKFFTKFAYKFNKGYPDMNNAQDVLLLESLISEVIGEKFSLEEAKGDNEAAAIQQLVKSFPDKYESMANKIRIANLNKISPQEFSDDIKSTFNVDAKILAPKVSPNPSRTFNSFTFTLPINGIDTEVQIVLAGGAGANLGIKFESQVANDLQTFKNGGDEFIYKDLTEDIIKDFNLTPTNFEIKEEGKKNQRRSIIFTSDGPLISTPKGQSVAETLTDLTLIVDNKPKYISLKFGDTLTFFNSGTKYIFTDKEILEGKITNPNGVALLEMLGIDNELFCRVFNEYEEDKSGTNFKEFEKEETPDQQKLYNFMESGIGSGYYMLKGSLKGNYDFFFIDNEYLNSAANPTSKVLVEYGGKGGTAKRVNARFTTGKYKVEINIRNKQGGIAPSHIMANYKPI
;
A
#
# COMPACT_ATOMS: atom_id res chain seq x y z
N MET A 1 -30.47 5.01 16.36
CA MET A 1 -29.53 4.32 15.45
C MET A 1 -29.91 4.74 14.04
N SER A 2 -29.02 5.47 13.35
CA SER A 2 -29.31 6.00 12.02
C SER A 2 -29.46 4.85 10.99
N ILE A 3 -30.09 5.13 9.84
CA ILE A 3 -30.21 4.17 8.73
C ILE A 3 -28.83 3.66 8.32
N PHE A 4 -27.83 4.49 8.39
CA PHE A 4 -26.45 4.17 8.06
C PHE A 4 -25.76 3.29 9.11
N ASP A 5 -26.03 3.44 10.43
CA ASP A 5 -25.54 2.53 11.45
C ASP A 5 -26.13 1.14 11.25
N LYS A 6 -27.43 1.09 10.89
CA LYS A 6 -28.08 -0.15 10.50
C LYS A 6 -27.45 -0.74 9.24
N PHE A 7 -27.14 0.09 8.25
CA PHE A 7 -26.50 -0.32 7.01
C PHE A 7 -25.08 -0.87 7.26
N PHE A 8 -24.20 -0.10 7.90
CA PHE A 8 -22.83 -0.55 8.15
C PHE A 8 -22.76 -1.68 9.16
N THR A 9 -23.52 -1.67 10.24
CA THR A 9 -23.57 -2.77 11.21
C THR A 9 -24.10 -4.04 10.57
N LYS A 10 -25.08 -3.92 9.66
CA LYS A 10 -25.73 -5.08 9.04
C LYS A 10 -24.98 -5.61 7.81
N PHE A 11 -24.26 -4.76 7.07
CA PHE A 11 -23.81 -5.08 5.72
C PHE A 11 -22.31 -4.91 5.44
N ALA A 12 -21.55 -4.24 6.30
CA ALA A 12 -20.10 -4.04 6.07
C ALA A 12 -19.35 -5.37 5.91
N TYR A 13 -19.78 -6.43 6.60
CA TYR A 13 -19.19 -7.77 6.51
C TYR A 13 -19.42 -8.46 5.16
N LYS A 14 -20.39 -8.00 4.36
CA LYS A 14 -20.66 -8.56 3.03
C LYS A 14 -19.65 -8.14 2.00
N PHE A 15 -18.93 -7.03 2.25
CA PHE A 15 -17.85 -6.57 1.38
C PHE A 15 -16.52 -7.18 1.80
N ASN A 16 -15.79 -7.69 0.86
CA ASN A 16 -14.48 -8.31 1.08
C ASN A 16 -13.46 -7.44 1.82
N LYS A 17 -13.60 -6.11 1.76
CA LYS A 17 -12.73 -5.13 2.40
C LYS A 17 -13.37 -4.43 3.60
N GLY A 18 -14.58 -4.87 4.02
CA GLY A 18 -15.39 -4.16 4.99
C GLY A 18 -16.04 -2.88 4.46
N TYR A 19 -15.81 -2.56 3.17
CA TYR A 19 -16.43 -1.47 2.42
C TYR A 19 -16.47 -1.86 0.93
N PRO A 20 -17.41 -1.31 0.13
CA PRO A 20 -17.51 -1.62 -1.29
C PRO A 20 -16.29 -1.13 -2.07
N ASP A 21 -15.74 -1.98 -2.93
CA ASP A 21 -14.75 -1.59 -3.92
C ASP A 21 -15.47 -1.16 -5.19
N MET A 22 -15.51 0.14 -5.43
CA MET A 22 -16.23 0.72 -6.58
C MET A 22 -15.65 0.31 -7.94
N ASN A 23 -14.47 -0.32 -7.97
CA ASN A 23 -13.88 -0.90 -9.18
C ASN A 23 -14.23 -2.39 -9.35
N ASN A 24 -14.93 -2.98 -8.40
CA ASN A 24 -15.38 -4.36 -8.45
C ASN A 24 -16.89 -4.40 -8.77
N ALA A 25 -17.24 -4.87 -9.95
CA ALA A 25 -18.64 -4.94 -10.39
C ALA A 25 -19.57 -5.70 -9.42
N GLN A 26 -19.04 -6.74 -8.75
CA GLN A 26 -19.82 -7.49 -7.76
C GLN A 26 -20.08 -6.67 -6.49
N ASP A 27 -19.09 -5.88 -6.03
CA ASP A 27 -19.25 -5.00 -4.88
C ASP A 27 -20.22 -3.85 -5.21
N VAL A 28 -20.19 -3.34 -6.44
CA VAL A 28 -21.12 -2.31 -6.92
C VAL A 28 -22.55 -2.82 -6.93
N LEU A 29 -22.80 -3.98 -7.55
CA LEU A 29 -24.14 -4.60 -7.58
C LEU A 29 -24.64 -4.94 -6.18
N LEU A 30 -23.76 -5.43 -5.32
CA LEU A 30 -24.10 -5.71 -3.92
C LEU A 30 -24.47 -4.42 -3.18
N LEU A 31 -23.72 -3.35 -3.35
CA LEU A 31 -23.99 -2.04 -2.76
C LEU A 31 -25.34 -1.50 -3.22
N GLU A 32 -25.63 -1.54 -4.52
CA GLU A 32 -26.92 -1.13 -5.10
C GLU A 32 -28.09 -1.92 -4.50
N SER A 33 -27.94 -3.24 -4.41
CA SER A 33 -28.96 -4.11 -3.80
C SER A 33 -29.19 -3.77 -2.32
N LEU A 34 -28.11 -3.55 -1.56
CA LEU A 34 -28.21 -3.24 -0.13
C LEU A 34 -28.77 -1.84 0.14
N ILE A 35 -28.43 -0.87 -0.69
CA ILE A 35 -29.03 0.46 -0.63
C ILE A 35 -30.52 0.37 -0.95
N SER A 36 -30.88 -0.33 -2.02
CA SER A 36 -32.28 -0.55 -2.42
C SER A 36 -33.10 -1.20 -1.31
N GLU A 37 -32.53 -2.21 -0.60
CA GLU A 37 -33.14 -2.86 0.57
C GLU A 37 -33.40 -1.86 1.72
N VAL A 38 -32.48 -0.92 1.94
CA VAL A 38 -32.58 0.03 3.06
C VAL A 38 -33.56 1.17 2.79
N ILE A 39 -33.58 1.68 1.55
CA ILE A 39 -34.45 2.81 1.17
C ILE A 39 -35.83 2.37 0.70
N GLY A 40 -36.03 1.08 0.39
CA GLY A 40 -37.30 0.52 -0.10
C GLY A 40 -37.58 0.84 -1.57
N GLU A 41 -36.63 1.39 -2.31
CA GLU A 41 -36.71 1.75 -3.72
C GLU A 41 -35.55 1.17 -4.50
N LYS A 42 -35.73 0.92 -5.81
CA LYS A 42 -34.63 0.48 -6.67
C LYS A 42 -33.59 1.58 -6.79
N PHE A 43 -32.36 1.29 -6.40
CA PHE A 43 -31.21 2.16 -6.52
C PHE A 43 -30.21 1.60 -7.51
N SER A 44 -29.70 2.40 -8.42
CA SER A 44 -28.66 2.01 -9.37
C SER A 44 -27.56 3.06 -9.39
N LEU A 45 -26.34 2.61 -9.14
CA LEU A 45 -25.14 3.45 -9.29
C LEU A 45 -24.81 3.74 -10.75
N GLU A 46 -25.30 2.94 -11.70
CA GLU A 46 -25.14 3.23 -13.14
C GLU A 46 -26.02 4.37 -13.60
N GLU A 47 -27.23 4.53 -13.04
CA GLU A 47 -28.06 5.71 -13.27
C GLU A 47 -27.45 6.95 -12.58
N ALA A 48 -26.62 6.72 -11.53
CA ALA A 48 -25.86 7.75 -10.85
C ALA A 48 -24.52 8.09 -11.53
N LYS A 49 -24.04 7.21 -12.38
CA LYS A 49 -22.92 7.48 -13.29
C LYS A 49 -23.35 8.36 -14.47
N GLY A 50 -23.90 9.52 -14.19
CA GLY A 50 -23.61 10.65 -15.06
C GLY A 50 -22.08 10.73 -15.16
N ASP A 51 -21.53 11.14 -16.28
CA ASP A 51 -20.09 11.09 -16.62
C ASP A 51 -19.13 11.77 -15.63
N ASN A 52 -19.58 12.09 -14.41
CA ASN A 52 -18.72 12.68 -13.39
C ASN A 52 -19.03 12.16 -11.98
N GLU A 53 -17.99 12.09 -11.17
CA GLU A 53 -17.99 11.59 -9.80
C GLU A 53 -18.80 12.48 -8.84
N ALA A 54 -19.01 13.74 -9.20
CA ALA A 54 -19.83 14.67 -8.43
C ALA A 54 -21.31 14.29 -8.42
N ALA A 55 -21.82 13.71 -9.52
CA ALA A 55 -23.20 13.20 -9.56
C ALA A 55 -23.37 11.98 -8.61
N ALA A 56 -22.38 11.11 -8.51
CA ALA A 56 -22.39 9.99 -7.57
C ALA A 56 -22.37 10.49 -6.11
N ILE A 57 -21.56 11.50 -5.81
CA ILE A 57 -21.52 12.16 -4.49
C ILE A 57 -22.89 12.78 -4.16
N GLN A 58 -23.51 13.49 -5.10
CA GLN A 58 -24.82 14.10 -4.89
C GLN A 58 -25.88 13.05 -4.56
N GLN A 59 -25.89 11.93 -5.25
CA GLN A 59 -26.86 10.86 -5.04
C GLN A 59 -26.63 10.15 -3.71
N LEU A 60 -25.37 9.91 -3.33
CA LEU A 60 -25.01 9.42 -2.01
C LEU A 60 -25.44 10.39 -0.90
N VAL A 61 -25.20 11.67 -1.05
CA VAL A 61 -25.64 12.72 -0.10
C VAL A 61 -27.16 12.74 0.03
N LYS A 62 -27.90 12.68 -1.07
CA LYS A 62 -29.38 12.61 -1.05
C LYS A 62 -29.92 11.33 -0.40
N SER A 63 -29.23 10.22 -0.56
CA SER A 63 -29.66 8.90 -0.05
C SER A 63 -29.37 8.73 1.45
N PHE A 64 -28.41 9.48 2.01
CA PHE A 64 -27.95 9.33 3.40
C PHE A 64 -27.72 10.68 4.11
N PRO A 65 -28.74 11.53 4.21
CA PRO A 65 -28.56 12.90 4.73
C PRO A 65 -27.99 12.95 6.16
N ASP A 66 -28.48 12.07 7.06
CA ASP A 66 -28.15 12.14 8.50
C ASP A 66 -26.72 11.77 8.84
N LYS A 67 -26.01 11.13 7.91
CA LYS A 67 -24.63 10.68 8.15
C LYS A 67 -23.56 11.43 7.38
N TYR A 68 -23.95 12.08 6.34
CA TYR A 68 -23.02 13.01 5.72
C TYR A 68 -22.70 14.19 6.63
N GLU A 69 -23.54 14.54 7.59
CA GLU A 69 -23.19 15.51 8.65
C GLU A 69 -22.00 15.04 9.50
N SER A 70 -21.94 13.78 9.90
CA SER A 70 -20.80 13.26 10.69
C SER A 70 -19.59 12.86 9.83
N MET A 71 -19.78 12.56 8.57
CA MET A 71 -18.72 12.23 7.58
C MET A 71 -18.30 13.43 6.74
N ALA A 72 -19.05 14.54 6.77
CA ALA A 72 -18.85 15.75 5.95
C ALA A 72 -17.46 16.37 6.09
N ASN A 73 -16.73 16.01 7.12
CA ASN A 73 -15.37 16.52 7.31
C ASN A 73 -14.31 15.78 6.49
N LYS A 74 -14.57 14.57 5.92
CA LYS A 74 -13.59 13.85 5.11
C LYS A 74 -14.21 12.77 4.22
N ILE A 75 -14.69 13.11 3.05
CA ILE A 75 -14.97 12.13 2.01
C ILE A 75 -13.66 11.81 1.31
N ARG A 76 -13.20 10.55 1.38
CA ARG A 76 -12.08 10.05 0.59
C ARG A 76 -12.62 9.44 -0.69
N ILE A 77 -12.41 10.14 -1.80
CA ILE A 77 -12.64 9.57 -3.13
C ILE A 77 -11.33 8.91 -3.55
N ALA A 78 -11.31 7.58 -3.54
CA ALA A 78 -10.18 6.80 -4.01
C ALA A 78 -10.20 6.78 -5.56
N ASN A 79 -9.02 6.95 -6.19
CA ASN A 79 -8.76 6.80 -7.64
C ASN A 79 -9.07 7.99 -8.58
N LEU A 80 -9.05 9.22 -8.11
CA LEU A 80 -9.01 10.40 -8.99
C LEU A 80 -7.60 10.67 -9.58
N ASN A 81 -6.79 9.66 -9.74
CA ASN A 81 -5.41 9.79 -10.26
C ASN A 81 -5.32 10.35 -11.69
N LYS A 82 -6.43 10.56 -12.38
CA LYS A 82 -6.49 11.04 -13.75
C LYS A 82 -7.10 12.42 -13.93
N ILE A 83 -7.71 12.99 -12.89
CA ILE A 83 -8.38 14.27 -12.94
C ILE A 83 -7.55 15.32 -12.20
N SER A 84 -7.31 16.47 -12.82
CA SER A 84 -6.65 17.57 -12.15
C SER A 84 -7.57 18.17 -11.08
N PRO A 85 -7.03 18.81 -10.04
CA PRO A 85 -7.84 19.51 -9.05
C PRO A 85 -8.80 20.53 -9.67
N GLN A 86 -8.39 21.18 -10.74
CA GLN A 86 -9.22 22.16 -11.41
C GLN A 86 -10.39 21.53 -12.17
N GLU A 87 -10.14 20.46 -12.93
CA GLU A 87 -11.20 19.70 -13.63
C GLU A 87 -12.26 19.20 -12.65
N PHE A 88 -11.85 18.66 -11.50
CA PHE A 88 -12.79 18.20 -10.48
C PHE A 88 -13.58 19.35 -9.86
N SER A 89 -12.96 20.51 -9.62
CA SER A 89 -13.64 21.72 -9.15
C SER A 89 -14.70 22.21 -10.16
N ASP A 90 -14.36 22.16 -11.44
CA ASP A 90 -15.25 22.54 -12.54
C ASP A 90 -16.44 21.58 -12.66
N ASP A 91 -16.21 20.28 -12.47
CA ASP A 91 -17.26 19.26 -12.42
C ASP A 91 -18.20 19.44 -11.23
N ILE A 92 -17.67 19.75 -10.05
CA ILE A 92 -18.49 20.08 -8.88
C ILE A 92 -19.35 21.31 -9.16
N LYS A 93 -18.77 22.37 -9.74
CA LYS A 93 -19.51 23.58 -10.10
C LYS A 93 -20.61 23.31 -11.10
N SER A 94 -20.31 22.51 -12.14
CA SER A 94 -21.31 22.19 -13.18
C SER A 94 -22.46 21.33 -12.64
N THR A 95 -22.16 20.40 -11.70
CA THR A 95 -23.16 19.46 -11.17
C THR A 95 -24.01 20.05 -10.04
N PHE A 96 -23.37 20.77 -9.13
CA PHE A 96 -24.03 21.27 -7.90
C PHE A 96 -24.30 22.77 -7.90
N ASN A 97 -23.79 23.48 -8.90
CA ASN A 97 -23.82 24.95 -8.96
C ASN A 97 -23.19 25.61 -7.71
N VAL A 98 -22.13 25.01 -7.18
CA VAL A 98 -21.34 25.51 -6.05
C VAL A 98 -19.87 25.64 -6.43
N ASP A 99 -19.21 26.64 -5.89
CA ASP A 99 -17.78 26.84 -6.11
C ASP A 99 -16.98 25.99 -5.12
N ALA A 100 -16.19 25.03 -5.63
CA ALA A 100 -15.28 24.27 -4.81
C ALA A 100 -14.02 25.09 -4.51
N LYS A 101 -13.68 25.22 -3.23
CA LYS A 101 -12.44 25.87 -2.82
C LYS A 101 -11.30 24.87 -2.87
N ILE A 102 -10.37 25.06 -3.78
CA ILE A 102 -9.14 24.29 -3.85
C ILE A 102 -8.22 24.72 -2.70
N LEU A 103 -7.98 23.84 -1.77
CA LEU A 103 -7.02 24.07 -0.68
C LEU A 103 -5.59 23.82 -1.18
N ALA A 104 -4.64 24.62 -0.67
CA ALA A 104 -3.24 24.36 -0.91
C ALA A 104 -2.89 22.91 -0.50
N PRO A 105 -2.00 22.21 -1.25
CA PRO A 105 -1.58 20.88 -0.91
C PRO A 105 -1.08 20.83 0.54
N LYS A 106 -1.65 19.98 1.37
CA LYS A 106 -1.06 19.72 2.69
C LYS A 106 0.24 18.97 2.47
N VAL A 107 1.37 19.64 2.75
CA VAL A 107 2.65 18.99 2.84
C VAL A 107 2.59 18.07 4.06
N SER A 108 2.51 16.77 3.83
CA SER A 108 2.67 15.78 4.89
C SER A 108 4.10 15.92 5.47
N PRO A 109 4.31 15.65 6.80
CA PRO A 109 5.64 15.46 7.35
C PRO A 109 6.46 14.39 6.58
N ASN A 110 5.80 13.51 5.85
CA ASN A 110 6.40 12.63 4.86
C ASN A 110 6.35 13.34 3.49
N PRO A 111 7.46 13.84 2.95
CA PRO A 111 7.51 14.56 1.69
C PRO A 111 7.04 13.74 0.47
N SER A 112 6.92 12.41 0.63
CA SER A 112 6.37 11.52 -0.40
C SER A 112 4.84 11.53 -0.49
N ARG A 113 4.12 12.32 0.33
CA ARG A 113 2.65 12.35 0.34
C ARG A 113 2.14 13.78 0.28
N THR A 114 1.90 14.27 -0.92
CA THR A 114 1.14 15.50 -1.14
C THR A 114 -0.33 15.14 -1.30
N PHE A 115 -1.20 15.71 -0.45
CA PHE A 115 -2.64 15.53 -0.56
C PHE A 115 -3.24 16.79 -1.16
N ASN A 116 -3.92 16.66 -2.29
CA ASN A 116 -4.81 17.70 -2.76
C ASN A 116 -6.16 17.52 -2.06
N SER A 117 -6.73 18.58 -1.58
CA SER A 117 -8.07 18.57 -1.02
C SER A 117 -8.90 19.75 -1.55
N PHE A 118 -10.19 19.52 -1.68
CA PHE A 118 -11.17 20.55 -2.00
C PHE A 118 -12.11 20.70 -0.84
N THR A 119 -12.58 21.93 -0.64
CA THR A 119 -13.71 22.22 0.25
C THR A 119 -14.79 22.88 -0.56
N PHE A 120 -16.02 22.40 -0.41
CA PHE A 120 -17.21 23.02 -1.00
C PHE A 120 -18.39 22.89 -0.04
N THR A 121 -19.41 23.71 -0.24
CA THR A 121 -20.61 23.69 0.58
C THR A 121 -21.73 22.99 -0.19
N LEU A 122 -22.39 22.02 0.43
CA LEU A 122 -23.59 21.36 -0.08
C LEU A 122 -24.75 21.59 0.86
N PRO A 123 -25.96 21.89 0.34
CA PRO A 123 -27.19 21.94 1.13
C PRO A 123 -27.61 20.50 1.48
N ILE A 124 -27.32 20.06 2.71
CA ILE A 124 -27.75 18.77 3.24
C ILE A 124 -28.90 19.02 4.21
N ASN A 125 -30.08 18.45 3.92
CA ASN A 125 -31.32 18.74 4.70
C ASN A 125 -31.65 20.21 4.86
N GLY A 126 -31.33 21.05 3.87
CA GLY A 126 -31.55 22.46 3.92
C GLY A 126 -30.53 23.26 4.75
N ILE A 127 -29.47 22.59 5.25
CA ILE A 127 -28.36 23.21 5.99
C ILE A 127 -27.12 23.20 5.11
N ASP A 128 -26.53 24.37 4.87
CA ASP A 128 -25.26 24.47 4.16
C ASP A 128 -24.15 23.77 4.96
N THR A 129 -23.69 22.67 4.43
CA THR A 129 -22.68 21.81 5.08
C THR A 129 -21.38 21.88 4.31
N GLU A 130 -20.28 22.16 5.01
CA GLU A 130 -18.94 22.20 4.43
C GLU A 130 -18.44 20.74 4.23
N VAL A 131 -18.12 20.38 2.99
CA VAL A 131 -17.62 19.05 2.63
C VAL A 131 -16.18 19.18 2.15
N GLN A 132 -15.28 18.46 2.79
CA GLN A 132 -13.89 18.37 2.36
C GLN A 132 -13.66 17.04 1.62
N ILE A 133 -13.27 17.13 0.36
CA ILE A 133 -12.84 15.98 -0.44
C ILE A 133 -11.31 15.94 -0.45
N VAL A 134 -10.78 14.83 0.04
CA VAL A 134 -9.35 14.56 -0.01
C VAL A 134 -9.09 13.61 -1.18
N LEU A 135 -8.43 14.10 -2.21
CA LEU A 135 -7.99 13.29 -3.35
C LEU A 135 -6.88 12.37 -2.88
N ALA A 136 -7.13 11.06 -2.96
CA ALA A 136 -6.14 10.06 -2.61
C ALA A 136 -4.95 10.20 -3.57
N GLY A 137 -3.82 10.64 -3.02
CA GLY A 137 -2.53 10.72 -3.65
C GLY A 137 -2.58 11.10 -5.13
N GLY A 138 -2.75 12.38 -5.42
CA GLY A 138 -2.63 12.83 -6.79
C GLY A 138 -1.33 12.28 -7.38
N ALA A 139 -1.34 11.91 -8.65
CA ALA A 139 -0.19 11.42 -9.42
C ALA A 139 1.06 12.35 -9.35
N GLY A 140 0.92 13.49 -8.72
CA GLY A 140 2.01 14.41 -8.41
C GLY A 140 2.94 14.01 -7.28
N ALA A 141 2.59 13.03 -6.47
CA ALA A 141 3.23 12.86 -5.17
C ALA A 141 3.89 11.51 -4.92
N ASN A 142 3.80 10.55 -5.82
CA ASN A 142 4.59 9.33 -5.68
C ASN A 142 6.00 9.55 -6.27
N LEU A 143 6.90 10.05 -5.42
CA LEU A 143 8.29 10.28 -5.80
C LEU A 143 8.97 9.00 -6.30
N GLY A 144 8.52 7.83 -5.83
CA GLY A 144 8.97 6.54 -6.36
C GLY A 144 8.61 6.38 -7.83
N ILE A 145 7.35 6.57 -8.21
CA ILE A 145 6.92 6.48 -9.62
C ILE A 145 7.62 7.52 -10.49
N LYS A 146 7.81 8.75 -9.98
CA LYS A 146 8.56 9.78 -10.71
C LYS A 146 10.01 9.38 -10.92
N PHE A 147 10.64 8.81 -9.90
CA PHE A 147 12.01 8.31 -9.97
C PHE A 147 12.12 7.19 -11.01
N GLU A 148 11.23 6.20 -10.95
CA GLU A 148 11.16 5.09 -11.90
C GLU A 148 11.02 5.60 -13.35
N SER A 149 10.02 6.46 -13.60
CA SER A 149 9.78 7.02 -14.93
C SER A 149 10.96 7.88 -15.40
N GLN A 150 11.63 8.59 -14.51
CA GLN A 150 12.75 9.45 -14.90
C GLN A 150 14.00 8.63 -15.26
N VAL A 151 14.30 7.57 -14.50
CA VAL A 151 15.39 6.65 -14.85
C VAL A 151 15.13 6.00 -16.21
N ALA A 152 13.90 5.57 -16.49
CA ALA A 152 13.53 5.03 -17.79
C ALA A 152 13.69 6.07 -18.91
N ASN A 153 13.29 7.33 -18.68
CA ASN A 153 13.43 8.41 -19.65
C ASN A 153 14.89 8.76 -19.94
N ASP A 154 15.75 8.81 -18.91
CA ASP A 154 17.19 9.08 -19.09
C ASP A 154 17.85 7.99 -19.97
N LEU A 155 17.50 6.71 -19.71
CA LEU A 155 17.96 5.59 -20.55
C LEU A 155 17.39 5.66 -21.98
N GLN A 156 16.15 6.10 -22.15
CA GLN A 156 15.55 6.31 -23.46
C GLN A 156 16.23 7.47 -24.21
N THR A 157 16.61 8.54 -23.49
CA THR A 157 17.40 9.65 -24.04
C THR A 157 18.73 9.15 -24.56
N PHE A 158 19.47 8.34 -23.80
CA PHE A 158 20.71 7.70 -24.25
C PHE A 158 20.51 6.83 -25.48
N LYS A 159 19.46 6.01 -25.48
CA LYS A 159 19.11 5.15 -26.63
C LYS A 159 18.89 5.95 -27.91
N ASN A 160 18.35 7.15 -27.79
CA ASN A 160 18.12 8.07 -28.90
C ASN A 160 19.36 8.93 -29.28
N GLY A 161 20.52 8.69 -28.64
CA GLY A 161 21.77 9.40 -28.90
C GLY A 161 21.91 10.73 -28.17
N GLY A 162 21.04 11.00 -27.16
CA GLY A 162 21.17 12.18 -26.28
C GLY A 162 22.03 11.88 -25.07
N ASP A 163 22.51 12.94 -24.42
CA ASP A 163 23.39 12.90 -23.22
C ASP A 163 22.92 13.82 -22.08
N GLU A 164 21.77 14.46 -22.24
CA GLU A 164 21.16 15.30 -21.20
C GLU A 164 20.26 14.44 -20.29
N PHE A 165 20.84 13.97 -19.18
CA PHE A 165 20.14 13.13 -18.18
C PHE A 165 19.83 13.94 -16.93
N ILE A 166 18.66 13.69 -16.32
CA ILE A 166 18.29 14.25 -15.02
C ILE A 166 19.07 13.58 -13.89
N TYR A 167 19.19 12.24 -13.95
CA TYR A 167 20.04 11.47 -13.03
C TYR A 167 21.34 11.07 -13.72
N LYS A 168 22.18 12.07 -14.06
CA LYS A 168 23.36 11.88 -14.92
C LYS A 168 24.28 10.77 -14.41
N ASP A 169 24.83 10.92 -13.22
CA ASP A 169 25.82 9.97 -12.67
C ASP A 169 25.26 8.54 -12.60
N LEU A 170 24.00 8.41 -12.16
CA LEU A 170 23.29 7.13 -12.11
C LEU A 170 23.13 6.51 -13.50
N THR A 171 22.72 7.29 -14.48
CA THR A 171 22.51 6.81 -15.86
C THR A 171 23.82 6.37 -16.48
N GLU A 172 24.89 7.14 -16.27
CA GLU A 172 26.25 6.81 -16.72
C GLU A 172 26.78 5.52 -16.07
N ASP A 173 26.50 5.28 -14.78
CA ASP A 173 26.86 4.04 -14.10
C ASP A 173 26.10 2.84 -14.66
N ILE A 174 24.78 2.97 -14.90
CA ILE A 174 24.00 1.89 -15.54
C ILE A 174 24.52 1.58 -16.95
N ILE A 175 24.80 2.62 -17.75
CA ILE A 175 25.37 2.48 -19.10
C ILE A 175 26.69 1.71 -19.04
N LYS A 176 27.57 2.09 -18.13
CA LYS A 176 28.89 1.46 -17.94
C LYS A 176 28.78 0.02 -17.46
N ASP A 177 28.01 -0.24 -16.40
CA ASP A 177 27.91 -1.55 -15.77
C ASP A 177 27.30 -2.60 -16.70
N PHE A 178 26.38 -2.17 -17.57
CA PHE A 178 25.75 -3.07 -18.55
C PHE A 178 26.38 -3.00 -19.95
N ASN A 179 27.42 -2.19 -20.15
CA ASN A 179 28.05 -1.94 -21.45
C ASN A 179 27.01 -1.55 -22.51
N LEU A 180 26.11 -0.61 -22.17
CA LEU A 180 25.05 -0.19 -23.06
C LEU A 180 25.58 0.65 -24.21
N THR A 181 25.02 0.40 -25.39
CA THR A 181 25.14 1.26 -26.57
C THR A 181 23.73 1.61 -27.05
N PRO A 182 23.52 2.68 -27.81
CA PRO A 182 22.19 3.07 -28.28
C PRO A 182 21.42 1.94 -29.01
N THR A 183 22.12 0.93 -29.51
CA THR A 183 21.53 -0.12 -30.36
C THR A 183 21.47 -1.50 -29.73
N ASN A 184 22.13 -1.76 -28.57
CA ASN A 184 22.24 -3.11 -28.02
C ASN A 184 21.23 -3.41 -26.89
N PHE A 185 20.31 -2.50 -26.57
CA PHE A 185 19.34 -2.75 -25.51
C PHE A 185 17.93 -2.27 -25.83
N GLU A 186 16.97 -2.87 -25.12
CA GLU A 186 15.57 -2.46 -25.09
C GLU A 186 15.16 -2.16 -23.65
N ILE A 187 14.22 -1.23 -23.47
CA ILE A 187 13.69 -0.84 -22.17
C ILE A 187 12.27 -1.37 -22.06
N LYS A 188 11.97 -2.07 -20.95
CA LYS A 188 10.61 -2.51 -20.59
C LYS A 188 10.28 -2.03 -19.20
N GLU A 189 9.29 -1.16 -19.09
CA GLU A 189 8.72 -0.76 -17.80
C GLU A 189 7.73 -1.83 -17.34
N GLU A 190 8.03 -2.50 -16.22
CA GLU A 190 7.23 -3.63 -15.71
C GLU A 190 6.30 -3.22 -14.55
N GLY A 191 6.57 -2.12 -13.87
CA GLY A 191 5.89 -1.66 -12.64
C GLY A 191 4.38 -1.45 -12.72
N LYS A 192 3.78 -1.57 -13.90
CA LYS A 192 2.31 -1.48 -14.09
C LYS A 192 1.60 -2.83 -14.04
N LYS A 193 2.32 -3.94 -14.04
CA LYS A 193 1.74 -5.28 -13.92
C LYS A 193 1.53 -5.60 -12.45
N ASN A 194 0.30 -5.87 -12.08
CA ASN A 194 -0.13 -6.18 -10.71
C ASN A 194 0.35 -7.58 -10.29
N GLN A 195 1.65 -7.76 -10.16
CA GLN A 195 2.29 -9.02 -9.77
C GLN A 195 2.26 -9.13 -8.25
N ARG A 196 1.13 -9.63 -7.73
CA ARG A 196 0.97 -9.82 -6.28
C ARG A 196 1.70 -11.08 -5.84
N ARG A 197 2.67 -10.89 -4.96
CA ARG A 197 3.29 -11.97 -4.21
C ARG A 197 2.40 -12.30 -3.01
N SER A 198 2.20 -13.59 -2.74
CA SER A 198 1.40 -14.07 -1.62
C SER A 198 2.25 -14.87 -0.65
N ILE A 199 1.76 -15.01 0.58
CA ILE A 199 2.36 -15.92 1.54
C ILE A 199 1.79 -17.30 1.27
N ILE A 200 2.69 -18.28 1.11
CA ILE A 200 2.36 -19.70 1.06
C ILE A 200 2.94 -20.39 2.28
N PHE A 201 2.39 -21.54 2.63
CA PHE A 201 2.80 -22.32 3.79
C PHE A 201 3.25 -23.69 3.34
N THR A 202 4.43 -24.08 3.75
CA THR A 202 5.08 -25.35 3.44
C THR A 202 5.49 -26.07 4.74
N SER A 203 6.06 -27.28 4.63
CA SER A 203 6.71 -27.94 5.77
C SER A 203 7.83 -27.11 6.41
N ASP A 204 8.48 -26.27 5.60
CA ASP A 204 9.62 -25.44 6.03
C ASP A 204 9.17 -24.07 6.56
N GLY A 205 7.85 -23.87 6.72
CA GLY A 205 7.24 -22.68 7.27
C GLY A 205 6.61 -21.75 6.20
N PRO A 206 6.29 -20.51 6.61
CA PRO A 206 5.79 -19.48 5.70
C PRO A 206 6.85 -19.05 4.70
N LEU A 207 6.47 -18.83 3.43
CA LEU A 207 7.34 -18.34 2.36
C LEU A 207 6.61 -17.27 1.54
N ILE A 208 7.35 -16.36 0.92
CA ILE A 208 6.79 -15.40 -0.04
C ILE A 208 6.85 -16.01 -1.43
N SER A 209 5.70 -16.32 -2.00
CA SER A 209 5.63 -16.92 -3.34
C SER A 209 5.87 -15.91 -4.47
N THR A 210 6.22 -16.43 -5.63
CA THR A 210 6.19 -15.72 -6.91
C THR A 210 5.07 -16.28 -7.79
N PRO A 211 4.57 -15.53 -8.78
CA PRO A 211 3.68 -16.08 -9.79
C PRO A 211 4.31 -17.28 -10.48
N LYS A 212 3.47 -18.25 -10.87
CA LYS A 212 3.93 -19.50 -11.48
C LYS A 212 4.76 -19.21 -12.76
N GLY A 213 5.95 -19.78 -12.81
CA GLY A 213 6.85 -19.67 -13.96
C GLY A 213 7.69 -18.39 -14.00
N GLN A 214 7.65 -17.57 -12.94
CA GLN A 214 8.48 -16.37 -12.83
C GLN A 214 9.52 -16.52 -11.70
N SER A 215 10.69 -15.94 -11.91
CA SER A 215 11.67 -15.77 -10.84
C SER A 215 11.30 -14.62 -9.90
N VAL A 216 11.96 -14.53 -8.75
CA VAL A 216 11.79 -13.38 -7.85
C VAL A 216 12.25 -12.09 -8.56
N ALA A 217 13.35 -12.14 -9.31
CA ALA A 217 13.86 -11.01 -10.07
C ALA A 217 12.83 -10.45 -11.06
N GLU A 218 12.19 -11.30 -11.85
CA GLU A 218 11.12 -10.91 -12.78
C GLU A 218 9.90 -10.30 -12.06
N THR A 219 9.63 -10.79 -10.85
CA THR A 219 8.46 -10.33 -10.09
C THR A 219 8.69 -8.99 -9.39
N LEU A 220 9.93 -8.72 -8.97
CA LEU A 220 10.29 -7.51 -8.22
C LEU A 220 10.78 -6.37 -9.11
N THR A 221 11.04 -6.62 -10.39
CA THR A 221 11.58 -5.62 -11.29
C THR A 221 10.58 -4.50 -11.57
N ASP A 222 11.04 -3.28 -11.49
CA ASP A 222 10.31 -2.09 -11.91
C ASP A 222 10.71 -1.70 -13.34
N LEU A 223 11.96 -2.01 -13.74
CA LEU A 223 12.52 -1.76 -15.06
C LEU A 223 13.34 -2.98 -15.52
N THR A 224 13.04 -3.50 -16.70
CA THR A 224 13.83 -4.56 -17.36
C THR A 224 14.56 -3.99 -18.56
N LEU A 225 15.88 -4.13 -18.58
CA LEU A 225 16.69 -3.87 -19.79
C LEU A 225 17.00 -5.20 -20.45
N ILE A 226 16.66 -5.31 -21.75
CA ILE A 226 17.10 -6.46 -22.55
C ILE A 226 18.39 -6.05 -23.26
N VAL A 227 19.53 -6.53 -22.75
CA VAL A 227 20.86 -6.21 -23.28
C VAL A 227 21.41 -7.43 -24.00
N ASP A 228 21.70 -7.32 -25.29
CA ASP A 228 22.16 -8.44 -26.14
C ASP A 228 21.27 -9.69 -25.99
N ASN A 229 19.96 -9.51 -26.03
CA ASN A 229 18.91 -10.52 -25.83
C ASN A 229 18.89 -11.17 -24.42
N LYS A 230 19.55 -10.59 -23.42
CA LYS A 230 19.53 -11.07 -22.02
C LYS A 230 18.87 -10.04 -21.11
N PRO A 231 17.92 -10.45 -20.25
CA PRO A 231 17.27 -9.52 -19.34
C PRO A 231 18.21 -9.12 -18.19
N LYS A 232 18.17 -7.84 -17.85
CA LYS A 232 18.72 -7.23 -16.65
C LYS A 232 17.56 -6.65 -15.86
N TYR A 233 17.26 -7.23 -14.72
CA TYR A 233 16.15 -6.85 -13.86
C TYR A 233 16.60 -5.77 -12.88
N ILE A 234 15.89 -4.65 -12.80
CA ILE A 234 16.22 -3.55 -11.90
C ILE A 234 15.01 -3.24 -11.03
N SER A 235 15.15 -3.39 -9.72
CA SER A 235 14.16 -2.94 -8.74
C SER A 235 14.54 -1.56 -8.23
N LEU A 236 13.64 -0.60 -8.42
CA LEU A 236 13.83 0.81 -8.09
C LEU A 236 13.20 1.12 -6.73
N LYS A 237 13.95 1.75 -5.86
CA LYS A 237 13.47 2.17 -4.53
C LYS A 237 13.84 3.63 -4.30
N PHE A 238 12.91 4.38 -3.76
CA PHE A 238 13.11 5.80 -3.49
C PHE A 238 12.80 6.14 -2.04
N GLY A 239 13.73 6.78 -1.36
CA GLY A 239 13.60 7.23 0.03
C GLY A 239 14.46 6.47 1.03
N ASP A 240 14.29 6.81 2.32
CA ASP A 240 15.14 6.30 3.40
C ASP A 240 14.63 4.98 4.00
N THR A 241 13.34 4.70 3.90
CA THR A 241 12.74 3.44 4.38
C THR A 241 12.34 2.59 3.20
N LEU A 242 13.10 1.56 2.97
CA LEU A 242 12.97 0.69 1.83
C LEU A 242 12.21 -0.58 2.22
N THR A 243 11.53 -1.17 1.25
CA THR A 243 10.71 -2.37 1.45
C THR A 243 11.20 -3.46 0.51
N PHE A 244 11.61 -4.62 1.06
CA PHE A 244 11.94 -5.79 0.26
C PHE A 244 10.69 -6.41 -0.36
N PHE A 245 9.66 -6.61 0.47
CA PHE A 245 8.40 -7.18 -0.01
C PHE A 245 7.21 -6.65 0.79
N ASN A 246 6.04 -6.75 0.17
CA ASN A 246 4.75 -6.40 0.73
C ASN A 246 3.72 -7.42 0.23
N SER A 247 3.14 -8.20 1.15
CA SER A 247 2.18 -9.25 0.83
C SER A 247 0.88 -9.09 1.59
N GLY A 248 -0.23 -9.51 0.98
CA GLY A 248 -1.54 -9.51 1.63
C GLY A 248 -1.67 -10.63 2.64
N THR A 249 -2.39 -10.36 3.73
CA THR A 249 -2.66 -11.34 4.82
C THR A 249 -4.13 -11.71 4.95
N LYS A 250 -4.96 -11.33 3.99
CA LYS A 250 -6.43 -11.44 4.04
C LYS A 250 -6.96 -12.86 4.33
N TYR A 251 -6.25 -13.90 3.89
CA TYR A 251 -6.66 -15.30 4.09
C TYR A 251 -5.94 -15.97 5.25
N ILE A 252 -5.10 -15.21 5.97
CA ILE A 252 -4.28 -15.70 7.09
C ILE A 252 -4.93 -15.31 8.41
N PHE A 253 -5.42 -14.07 8.50
CA PHE A 253 -6.07 -13.51 9.67
C PHE A 253 -7.49 -13.07 9.32
N THR A 254 -8.44 -13.39 10.19
CA THR A 254 -9.86 -13.01 10.00
C THR A 254 -10.32 -12.09 11.12
N ASP A 255 -11.27 -11.20 10.80
CA ASP A 255 -11.87 -10.32 11.81
C ASP A 255 -12.49 -11.12 12.96
N LYS A 256 -13.06 -12.29 12.65
CA LYS A 256 -13.68 -13.18 13.65
C LYS A 256 -12.65 -13.64 14.69
N GLU A 257 -11.52 -14.18 14.27
CA GLU A 257 -10.46 -14.68 15.17
C GLU A 257 -9.87 -13.55 16.01
N ILE A 258 -9.70 -12.37 15.43
CA ILE A 258 -9.23 -11.19 16.18
C ILE A 258 -10.21 -10.82 17.29
N LEU A 259 -11.53 -10.81 16.97
CA LEU A 259 -12.59 -10.52 17.96
C LEU A 259 -12.71 -11.60 19.04
N GLU A 260 -12.47 -12.86 18.69
CA GLU A 260 -12.43 -14.00 19.63
C GLU A 260 -11.14 -14.01 20.49
N GLY A 261 -10.18 -13.13 20.20
CA GLY A 261 -8.94 -12.96 20.96
C GLY A 261 -7.88 -14.02 20.68
N LYS A 262 -8.05 -14.85 19.65
CA LYS A 262 -7.10 -15.92 19.33
C LYS A 262 -7.13 -16.30 17.86
N ILE A 263 -5.95 -16.28 17.22
CA ILE A 263 -5.76 -16.86 15.89
C ILE A 263 -5.70 -18.37 16.03
N THR A 264 -6.58 -19.05 15.29
CA THR A 264 -6.69 -20.53 15.25
C THR A 264 -6.37 -21.09 13.86
N ASN A 265 -6.40 -20.26 12.83
CA ASN A 265 -5.95 -20.64 11.50
C ASN A 265 -4.49 -21.12 11.55
N PRO A 266 -4.18 -22.38 11.17
CA PRO A 266 -2.82 -22.93 11.27
C PRO A 266 -1.76 -22.07 10.57
N ASN A 267 -2.10 -21.44 9.46
CA ASN A 267 -1.22 -20.54 8.73
C ASN A 267 -0.93 -19.25 9.51
N GLY A 268 -1.95 -18.71 10.16
CA GLY A 268 -1.80 -17.55 11.04
C GLY A 268 -0.92 -17.86 12.23
N VAL A 269 -1.18 -18.99 12.90
CA VAL A 269 -0.36 -19.47 14.01
C VAL A 269 1.09 -19.65 13.60
N ALA A 270 1.36 -20.35 12.49
CA ALA A 270 2.72 -20.58 12.01
C ALA A 270 3.48 -19.28 11.69
N LEU A 271 2.78 -18.27 11.16
CA LEU A 271 3.38 -16.96 10.88
C LEU A 271 3.72 -16.18 12.17
N LEU A 272 2.84 -16.23 13.17
CA LEU A 272 3.09 -15.58 14.47
C LEU A 272 4.22 -16.27 15.21
N GLU A 273 4.22 -17.59 15.28
CA GLU A 273 5.27 -18.40 15.93
C GLU A 273 6.65 -18.16 15.30
N MET A 274 6.74 -18.13 13.95
CA MET A 274 7.99 -17.83 13.25
C MET A 274 8.60 -16.50 13.69
N LEU A 275 7.77 -15.49 13.96
CA LEU A 275 8.19 -14.16 14.36
C LEU A 275 8.30 -13.98 15.89
N GLY A 276 7.94 -14.99 16.68
CA GLY A 276 7.87 -14.90 18.14
C GLY A 276 6.74 -14.00 18.65
N ILE A 277 5.68 -13.80 17.86
CA ILE A 277 4.56 -12.94 18.19
C ILE A 277 3.56 -13.70 19.06
N ASP A 278 3.27 -13.17 20.25
CA ASP A 278 2.24 -13.70 21.12
C ASP A 278 0.85 -13.53 20.47
N ASN A 279 0.11 -14.62 20.41
CA ASN A 279 -1.16 -14.70 19.69
C ASN A 279 -2.26 -13.83 20.34
N GLU A 280 -2.33 -13.84 21.66
CA GLU A 280 -3.37 -13.08 22.40
C GLU A 280 -3.07 -11.58 22.34
N LEU A 281 -1.82 -11.17 22.57
CA LEU A 281 -1.39 -9.77 22.43
C LEU A 281 -1.57 -9.27 20.99
N PHE A 282 -1.29 -10.12 20.01
CA PHE A 282 -1.55 -9.79 18.61
C PHE A 282 -3.03 -9.46 18.37
N CYS A 283 -3.94 -10.31 18.81
CA CYS A 283 -5.38 -10.06 18.67
C CYS A 283 -5.81 -8.78 19.39
N ARG A 284 -5.32 -8.57 20.60
CA ARG A 284 -5.63 -7.37 21.39
C ARG A 284 -5.24 -6.08 20.68
N VAL A 285 -4.06 -6.01 20.06
CA VAL A 285 -3.60 -4.82 19.29
C VAL A 285 -4.61 -4.42 18.21
N PHE A 286 -5.22 -5.35 17.52
CA PHE A 286 -6.16 -5.07 16.45
C PHE A 286 -7.59 -4.86 16.95
N ASN A 287 -7.99 -5.53 18.02
CA ASN A 287 -9.32 -5.43 18.60
C ASN A 287 -9.48 -4.12 19.41
N GLU A 288 -8.52 -3.79 20.26
CA GLU A 288 -8.59 -2.63 21.15
C GLU A 288 -8.18 -1.31 20.50
N TYR A 289 -7.81 -1.31 19.21
CA TYR A 289 -7.29 -0.12 18.51
C TYR A 289 -8.24 1.08 18.53
N GLU A 290 -9.54 0.86 18.41
CA GLU A 290 -10.52 1.96 18.36
C GLU A 290 -10.64 2.64 19.75
N GLU A 291 -10.32 1.93 20.82
CA GLU A 291 -10.33 2.43 22.20
C GLU A 291 -9.00 3.08 22.58
N ASP A 292 -7.88 2.56 22.03
CA ASP A 292 -6.53 3.08 22.25
C ASP A 292 -5.79 3.35 20.93
N LYS A 293 -6.21 4.39 20.21
CA LYS A 293 -5.55 4.81 18.95
C LYS A 293 -4.09 5.25 19.11
N SER A 294 -3.69 5.56 20.34
CA SER A 294 -2.31 5.96 20.67
C SER A 294 -1.39 4.75 20.83
N GLY A 295 -1.93 3.55 21.03
CA GLY A 295 -1.17 2.33 21.33
C GLY A 295 -0.51 2.40 22.73
N THR A 296 -1.02 3.25 23.63
CA THR A 296 -0.40 3.50 24.93
C THR A 296 -0.46 2.27 25.81
N ASN A 297 -1.56 1.48 25.73
CA ASN A 297 -1.77 0.27 26.49
C ASN A 297 -0.79 -0.87 26.14
N PHE A 298 -0.06 -0.75 25.04
CA PHE A 298 0.85 -1.79 24.56
C PHE A 298 2.34 -1.43 24.70
N LYS A 299 2.68 -0.26 25.23
CA LYS A 299 4.09 0.20 25.36
C LYS A 299 4.95 -0.71 26.25
N GLU A 300 4.33 -1.42 27.18
CA GLU A 300 5.00 -2.31 28.13
C GLU A 300 5.21 -3.72 27.59
N PHE A 301 4.68 -4.03 26.40
CA PHE A 301 4.73 -5.36 25.79
C PHE A 301 5.78 -5.48 24.71
N GLU A 302 6.88 -4.73 24.79
CA GLU A 302 8.07 -5.02 23.98
C GLU A 302 8.75 -6.29 24.54
N LYS A 303 8.95 -7.29 23.70
CA LYS A 303 9.49 -8.58 24.10
C LYS A 303 10.55 -9.07 23.13
N GLU A 304 11.72 -9.44 23.69
CA GLU A 304 12.74 -10.15 22.91
C GLU A 304 12.42 -11.63 22.84
N GLU A 305 12.29 -12.14 21.63
CA GLU A 305 12.01 -13.54 21.34
C GLU A 305 13.14 -14.18 20.54
N THR A 306 13.31 -15.47 20.74
CA THR A 306 14.19 -16.28 19.91
C THR A 306 13.34 -16.97 18.86
N PRO A 307 13.32 -16.46 17.62
CA PRO A 307 12.51 -17.05 16.55
C PRO A 307 13.06 -18.40 16.12
N ASP A 308 12.27 -19.14 15.35
CA ASP A 308 12.80 -20.21 14.51
C ASP A 308 13.65 -19.57 13.40
N GLN A 309 14.97 -19.52 13.65
CA GLN A 309 15.89 -18.81 12.76
C GLN A 309 15.87 -19.35 11.35
N GLN A 310 15.69 -20.66 11.18
CA GLN A 310 15.66 -21.25 9.84
C GLN A 310 14.40 -20.87 9.08
N LYS A 311 13.24 -20.90 9.73
CA LYS A 311 12.00 -20.47 9.08
C LYS A 311 12.01 -18.97 8.77
N LEU A 312 12.56 -18.16 9.69
CA LEU A 312 12.69 -16.71 9.45
C LEU A 312 13.66 -16.42 8.31
N TYR A 313 14.80 -17.15 8.24
CA TYR A 313 15.72 -17.09 7.10
C TYR A 313 15.00 -17.44 5.79
N ASN A 314 14.31 -18.57 5.72
CA ASN A 314 13.60 -19.02 4.52
C ASN A 314 12.53 -17.99 4.07
N PHE A 315 11.83 -17.41 5.05
CA PHE A 315 10.85 -16.37 4.78
C PHE A 315 11.48 -15.11 4.18
N MET A 316 12.59 -14.64 4.76
CA MET A 316 13.34 -13.50 4.25
C MET A 316 13.98 -13.79 2.90
N GLU A 317 14.62 -14.94 2.74
CA GLU A 317 15.23 -15.37 1.48
C GLU A 317 14.21 -15.41 0.34
N SER A 318 13.07 -16.05 0.56
CA SER A 318 11.97 -16.09 -0.42
C SER A 318 11.40 -14.71 -0.73
N GLY A 319 11.41 -13.82 0.25
CA GLY A 319 10.93 -12.45 0.12
C GLY A 319 11.88 -11.55 -0.67
N ILE A 320 13.17 -11.62 -0.40
CA ILE A 320 14.21 -10.81 -1.03
C ILE A 320 14.54 -11.36 -2.42
N GLY A 321 14.89 -12.65 -2.51
CA GLY A 321 15.34 -13.29 -3.75
C GLY A 321 16.66 -12.75 -4.28
N SER A 322 17.11 -13.27 -5.42
CA SER A 322 18.36 -12.89 -6.07
C SER A 322 18.20 -12.76 -7.58
N GLY A 323 19.26 -12.33 -8.27
CA GLY A 323 19.30 -12.26 -9.73
C GLY A 323 18.82 -10.92 -10.30
N TYR A 324 18.81 -9.86 -9.50
CA TYR A 324 18.40 -8.52 -9.92
C TYR A 324 19.28 -7.42 -9.33
N TYR A 325 19.25 -6.28 -9.95
CA TYR A 325 19.89 -5.07 -9.44
C TYR A 325 18.91 -4.29 -8.58
N MET A 326 19.38 -3.86 -7.42
CA MET A 326 18.68 -2.89 -6.59
C MET A 326 19.23 -1.51 -6.89
N LEU A 327 18.35 -0.58 -7.21
CA LEU A 327 18.68 0.83 -7.37
C LEU A 327 17.89 1.63 -6.35
N LYS A 328 18.58 2.20 -5.41
CA LYS A 328 18.02 3.04 -4.36
C LYS A 328 18.40 4.49 -4.62
N GLY A 329 17.42 5.36 -4.79
CA GLY A 329 17.62 6.81 -4.89
C GLY A 329 17.14 7.56 -3.67
N SER A 330 17.69 8.73 -3.40
CA SER A 330 17.28 9.63 -2.33
C SER A 330 16.91 11.02 -2.85
N LEU A 331 16.16 11.78 -2.05
CA LEU A 331 15.82 13.18 -2.34
C LEU A 331 17.05 14.10 -2.45
N LYS A 332 18.20 13.66 -1.92
CA LYS A 332 19.46 14.42 -1.94
C LYS A 332 20.31 14.11 -3.19
N GLY A 333 19.79 13.34 -4.12
CA GLY A 333 20.51 12.92 -5.33
C GLY A 333 21.50 11.78 -5.12
N ASN A 334 21.70 11.31 -3.89
CA ASN A 334 22.51 10.12 -3.65
C ASN A 334 21.78 8.88 -4.13
N TYR A 335 22.52 7.94 -4.67
CA TYR A 335 21.99 6.64 -5.06
C TYR A 335 22.95 5.51 -4.67
N ASP A 336 22.38 4.31 -4.48
CA ASP A 336 23.11 3.05 -4.37
C ASP A 336 22.64 2.14 -5.52
N PHE A 337 23.59 1.58 -6.27
CA PHE A 337 23.30 0.65 -7.35
C PHE A 337 24.15 -0.60 -7.17
N PHE A 338 23.52 -1.76 -6.98
CA PHE A 338 24.22 -3.02 -6.67
C PHE A 338 23.42 -4.25 -7.10
N PHE A 339 24.13 -5.33 -7.37
CA PHE A 339 23.54 -6.61 -7.75
C PHE A 339 23.25 -7.45 -6.50
N ILE A 340 22.06 -8.03 -6.43
CA ILE A 340 21.68 -9.01 -5.42
C ILE A 340 21.92 -10.40 -5.99
N ASP A 341 23.10 -10.94 -5.71
CA ASP A 341 23.45 -12.32 -5.95
C ASP A 341 23.08 -13.22 -4.76
N ASN A 342 23.45 -14.48 -4.80
CA ASN A 342 23.16 -15.44 -3.73
C ASN A 342 23.97 -15.15 -2.45
N GLU A 343 25.19 -14.66 -2.56
CA GLU A 343 26.01 -14.29 -1.39
C GLU A 343 25.42 -13.08 -0.68
N TYR A 344 25.03 -12.07 -1.45
CA TYR A 344 24.35 -10.90 -0.93
C TYR A 344 23.03 -11.29 -0.27
N LEU A 345 22.21 -12.12 -0.95
CA LEU A 345 20.94 -12.62 -0.44
C LEU A 345 21.11 -13.34 0.90
N ASN A 346 22.06 -14.28 0.99
CA ASN A 346 22.34 -15.01 2.24
C ASN A 346 22.67 -14.05 3.39
N SER A 347 23.50 -13.04 3.16
CA SER A 347 23.86 -12.05 4.17
C SER A 347 22.67 -11.13 4.53
N ALA A 348 21.84 -10.79 3.55
CA ALA A 348 20.68 -9.91 3.75
C ALA A 348 19.49 -10.62 4.43
N ALA A 349 19.35 -11.94 4.23
CA ALA A 349 18.24 -12.74 4.75
C ALA A 349 18.52 -13.37 6.12
N ASN A 350 19.80 -13.66 6.45
CA ASN A 350 20.18 -14.40 7.65
C ASN A 350 20.06 -13.55 8.93
N PRO A 351 19.14 -13.90 9.85
CA PRO A 351 19.00 -13.19 11.11
C PRO A 351 20.25 -13.35 11.98
N THR A 352 20.78 -12.25 12.51
CA THR A 352 21.97 -12.21 13.37
C THR A 352 21.67 -11.76 14.81
N SER A 353 20.42 -11.42 15.10
CA SER A 353 19.96 -11.04 16.44
C SER A 353 18.68 -11.78 16.81
N LYS A 354 18.30 -11.69 18.09
CA LYS A 354 16.93 -11.98 18.52
C LYS A 354 15.94 -11.06 17.81
N VAL A 355 14.67 -11.44 17.82
CA VAL A 355 13.57 -10.61 17.34
C VAL A 355 13.00 -9.80 18.49
N LEU A 356 12.98 -8.49 18.35
CA LEU A 356 12.25 -7.60 19.23
C LEU A 356 10.84 -7.40 18.67
N VAL A 357 9.83 -7.91 19.37
CA VAL A 357 8.42 -7.75 19.02
C VAL A 357 7.84 -6.54 19.74
N GLU A 358 7.33 -5.58 18.97
CA GLU A 358 6.66 -4.37 19.46
C GLU A 358 5.17 -4.44 19.11
N TYR A 359 4.32 -4.41 20.12
CA TYR A 359 2.87 -4.42 19.98
C TYR A 359 2.32 -3.00 19.97
N GLY A 360 1.52 -2.67 18.96
CA GLY A 360 1.07 -1.31 18.74
C GLY A 360 2.16 -0.39 18.20
N GLY A 361 1.79 0.66 17.52
CA GLY A 361 2.75 1.62 16.96
C GLY A 361 2.81 2.90 17.80
N LYS A 362 3.92 3.62 17.74
CA LYS A 362 4.00 4.98 18.28
C LYS A 362 3.26 5.96 17.37
N GLY A 363 2.38 6.78 17.94
CA GLY A 363 1.86 7.97 17.26
C GLY A 363 0.74 7.75 16.24
N GLY A 364 -0.43 7.26 16.63
CA GLY A 364 -1.67 7.41 15.87
C GLY A 364 -1.84 6.57 14.59
N THR A 365 -0.90 5.66 14.31
CA THR A 365 -0.98 4.73 13.17
C THR A 365 -0.91 3.27 13.63
N ALA A 366 -1.43 3.02 14.78
CA ALA A 366 -1.00 1.98 15.69
C ALA A 366 -1.58 0.58 15.46
N LYS A 367 -2.46 0.39 14.47
CA LYS A 367 -3.01 -0.94 14.15
C LYS A 367 -1.95 -1.82 13.47
N ARG A 368 -0.90 -2.17 14.24
CA ARG A 368 0.23 -2.95 13.74
C ARG A 368 1.02 -3.65 14.84
N VAL A 369 1.68 -4.73 14.47
CA VAL A 369 2.73 -5.39 15.26
C VAL A 369 4.01 -5.38 14.42
N ASN A 370 5.12 -5.00 15.04
CA ASN A 370 6.44 -4.96 14.41
C ASN A 370 7.33 -6.05 15.02
N ALA A 371 8.01 -6.79 14.15
CA ALA A 371 9.10 -7.69 14.54
C ALA A 371 10.41 -7.13 13.97
N ARG A 372 11.35 -6.76 14.83
CA ARG A 372 12.62 -6.13 14.46
C ARG A 372 13.80 -7.03 14.78
N PHE A 373 14.71 -7.14 13.84
CA PHE A 373 15.96 -7.89 14.00
C PHE A 373 17.05 -7.32 13.08
N THR A 374 18.26 -7.80 13.26
CA THR A 374 19.38 -7.49 12.36
C THR A 374 19.73 -8.70 11.51
N THR A 375 20.28 -8.44 10.33
CA THR A 375 20.94 -9.41 9.46
C THR A 375 22.38 -9.00 9.26
N GLY A 376 23.15 -9.69 8.42
CA GLY A 376 24.52 -9.29 8.11
C GLY A 376 24.65 -7.93 7.39
N LYS A 377 23.56 -7.40 6.83
CA LYS A 377 23.54 -6.14 6.06
C LYS A 377 22.55 -5.10 6.55
N TYR A 378 21.50 -5.52 7.26
CA TYR A 378 20.35 -4.66 7.48
C TYR A 378 19.78 -4.75 8.89
N LYS A 379 19.23 -3.61 9.34
CA LYS A 379 18.19 -3.56 10.36
C LYS A 379 16.86 -3.78 9.67
N VAL A 380 16.19 -4.89 9.98
CA VAL A 380 14.92 -5.30 9.37
C VAL A 380 13.77 -5.02 10.33
N GLU A 381 12.67 -4.54 9.79
CA GLU A 381 11.39 -4.43 10.48
C GLU A 381 10.31 -5.14 9.65
N ILE A 382 9.85 -6.30 10.11
CA ILE A 382 8.64 -6.92 9.60
C ILE A 382 7.44 -6.27 10.29
N ASN A 383 6.55 -5.68 9.48
CA ASN A 383 5.40 -4.92 9.94
C ASN A 383 4.11 -5.61 9.49
N ILE A 384 3.35 -6.15 10.45
CA ILE A 384 2.01 -6.69 10.20
C ILE A 384 1.01 -5.60 10.56
N ARG A 385 0.21 -5.15 9.59
CA ARG A 385 -0.64 -3.96 9.76
C ARG A 385 -1.94 -3.99 8.99
N ASN A 386 -2.91 -3.21 9.46
CA ASN A 386 -4.11 -2.91 8.70
C ASN A 386 -3.93 -1.64 7.87
N LYS A 387 -4.14 -1.73 6.55
CA LYS A 387 -4.10 -0.61 5.60
C LYS A 387 -5.44 -0.29 4.96
N GLN A 388 -6.41 -1.20 5.06
CA GLN A 388 -7.58 -1.19 4.18
C GLN A 388 -8.92 -1.07 4.92
N GLY A 389 -8.90 -0.73 6.21
CA GLY A 389 -10.11 -0.82 7.04
C GLY A 389 -10.37 -2.27 7.50
N GLY A 390 -11.39 -2.50 8.31
CA GLY A 390 -11.62 -3.77 9.00
C GLY A 390 -10.79 -3.90 10.28
N ILE A 391 -10.90 -5.03 10.96
CA ILE A 391 -10.23 -5.29 12.23
C ILE A 391 -8.90 -5.99 11.97
N ALA A 392 -8.91 -7.09 11.24
CA ALA A 392 -7.73 -7.91 10.98
C ALA A 392 -6.67 -7.18 10.13
N PRO A 393 -5.39 -7.52 10.30
CA PRO A 393 -4.34 -6.98 9.47
C PRO A 393 -4.49 -7.41 8.00
N SER A 394 -4.22 -6.49 7.10
CA SER A 394 -4.38 -6.70 5.66
C SER A 394 -3.07 -6.93 4.92
N HIS A 395 -1.93 -6.59 5.55
CA HIS A 395 -0.61 -6.65 4.91
C HIS A 395 0.49 -7.01 5.90
N ILE A 396 1.49 -7.72 5.38
CA ILE A 396 2.81 -7.88 5.98
C ILE A 396 3.86 -7.27 5.05
N MET A 397 4.81 -6.53 5.63
CA MET A 397 5.87 -5.85 4.89
C MET A 397 7.19 -6.08 5.59
N ALA A 398 8.26 -6.26 4.84
CA ALA A 398 9.62 -6.22 5.36
C ALA A 398 10.30 -4.92 4.90
N ASN A 399 10.42 -3.99 5.84
CA ASN A 399 11.18 -2.76 5.68
C ASN A 399 12.62 -2.99 6.14
N TYR A 400 13.56 -2.27 5.54
CA TYR A 400 14.96 -2.40 5.91
C TYR A 400 15.69 -1.06 5.87
N LYS A 401 16.77 -0.99 6.67
CA LYS A 401 17.76 0.10 6.64
C LYS A 401 19.15 -0.52 6.71
N PRO A 402 20.16 0.02 6.05
CA PRO A 402 21.54 -0.39 6.23
C PRO A 402 21.96 -0.33 7.71
N ILE A 403 22.86 -1.24 8.13
CA ILE A 403 23.47 -1.21 9.47
C ILE A 403 24.39 -0.02 9.59
#